data_b4a6fd891cbefc727590f40d167308c2
#
_entry.id   b4a6fd891cbefc727590f40d167308c2
#
_cell.length_a   1.000
_cell.length_b   1.000
_cell.length_c   1.000
_cell.angle_alpha   90.00
_cell.angle_beta   90.00
_cell.angle_gamma   90.00
#
_symmetry.space_group_name_H-M   'P 1'
#
loop_
_entity.id
_entity.type
_entity.pdbx_description
1 polymer ?
#
loop_
_entity_poly.entity_id
_entity_poly.type
_entity_poly.pdbx_seq_one_letter_code
_entity_poly.pdbx_strand_id
1 'polypeptide(L)'
;MVKSGNAVAVFDDYPVLAYGVSQNNGLKIVTPKVPHGEYGMAVNKGMNADLLAAINDGLNKMIASGEYERIVAQYLGKQGAKEQAKSISGMITDNGDDSAEQQKVGFLGLVKQSMPALLTGLRNTLLITLLSFAIALVLGVAFGLMKVSESKIAAGLANVYIAVFRGTPILVWAFFFYFGVPQLIGHSVNIWVAGALTLSLNSGAYLAEIVRGAVQSVDSG
;
A
#
# COMPACT_ATOMS: atom_id res chain seq x y z
N MET A 1 -13.43 -6.59 -3.24
CA MET A 1 -12.65 -7.10 -4.39
C MET A 1 -12.93 -8.57 -4.67
N VAL A 2 -12.73 -9.51 -3.75
CA VAL A 2 -13.03 -10.94 -4.01
C VAL A 2 -14.52 -11.18 -4.30
N LYS A 3 -15.43 -10.61 -3.50
CA LYS A 3 -16.89 -10.72 -3.73
C LYS A 3 -17.38 -10.10 -5.03
N SER A 4 -16.71 -9.08 -5.53
CA SER A 4 -17.05 -8.43 -6.81
C SER A 4 -16.39 -9.09 -8.02
N GLY A 5 -15.66 -10.20 -7.82
CA GLY A 5 -14.95 -10.88 -8.90
C GLY A 5 -13.66 -10.17 -9.39
N ASN A 6 -13.29 -9.03 -8.80
CA ASN A 6 -12.11 -8.26 -9.18
C ASN A 6 -10.80 -8.83 -8.61
N ALA A 7 -10.90 -9.82 -7.73
CA ALA A 7 -9.77 -10.59 -7.22
C ALA A 7 -10.20 -12.03 -6.99
N VAL A 8 -9.32 -12.98 -7.23
CA VAL A 8 -9.57 -14.42 -7.01
C VAL A 8 -9.41 -14.78 -5.54
N ALA A 9 -8.50 -14.10 -4.84
CA ALA A 9 -8.20 -14.31 -3.43
C ALA A 9 -7.70 -13.01 -2.80
N VAL A 10 -7.68 -12.96 -1.46
CA VAL A 10 -7.05 -11.91 -0.66
C VAL A 10 -6.05 -12.57 0.27
N PHE A 11 -4.92 -11.93 0.47
CA PHE A 11 -3.91 -12.28 1.45
C PHE A 11 -3.79 -11.13 2.46
N ASP A 12 -3.97 -11.45 3.74
CA ASP A 12 -3.96 -10.46 4.82
C ASP A 12 -3.65 -11.16 6.14
N ASP A 13 -3.48 -10.41 7.20
CA ASP A 13 -3.27 -10.94 8.54
C ASP A 13 -4.38 -11.89 8.96
N TYR A 14 -3.99 -13.05 9.51
CA TYR A 14 -4.95 -14.09 9.90
C TYR A 14 -6.07 -13.59 10.82
N PRO A 15 -5.82 -12.77 11.87
CA PRO A 15 -6.91 -12.25 12.70
C PRO A 15 -7.93 -11.41 11.93
N VAL A 16 -7.47 -10.61 10.95
CA VAL A 16 -8.35 -9.79 10.10
C VAL A 16 -9.24 -10.66 9.22
N LEU A 17 -8.64 -11.65 8.56
CA LEU A 17 -9.39 -12.60 7.73
C LEU A 17 -10.34 -13.46 8.56
N ALA A 18 -9.90 -13.97 9.70
CA ALA A 18 -10.70 -14.81 10.59
C ALA A 18 -11.91 -14.03 11.17
N TYR A 19 -11.70 -12.78 11.56
CA TYR A 19 -12.82 -11.91 11.98
C TYR A 19 -13.82 -11.71 10.85
N GLY A 20 -13.37 -11.37 9.64
CA GLY A 20 -14.24 -11.22 8.48
C GLY A 20 -15.06 -12.48 8.19
N VAL A 21 -14.46 -13.65 8.28
CA VAL A 21 -15.14 -14.95 8.09
C VAL A 21 -16.12 -15.21 9.23
N SER A 22 -15.78 -14.92 10.49
CA SER A 22 -16.69 -15.07 11.65
C SER A 22 -17.93 -14.19 11.53
N GLN A 23 -17.83 -13.03 10.87
CA GLN A 23 -18.95 -12.14 10.53
C GLN A 23 -19.73 -12.57 9.27
N ASN A 24 -19.51 -13.79 8.80
CA ASN A 24 -20.18 -14.36 7.63
C ASN A 24 -20.07 -13.49 6.37
N ASN A 25 -18.85 -13.01 6.11
CA ASN A 25 -18.55 -12.15 4.95
C ASN A 25 -18.62 -12.90 3.60
N GLY A 26 -19.01 -14.18 3.57
CA GLY A 26 -19.13 -15.01 2.36
C GLY A 26 -17.78 -15.46 1.77
N LEU A 27 -16.70 -15.30 2.51
CA LEU A 27 -15.36 -15.81 2.17
C LEU A 27 -15.00 -16.96 3.10
N LYS A 28 -14.00 -17.76 2.71
CA LYS A 28 -13.41 -18.81 3.54
C LYS A 28 -11.89 -18.74 3.49
N ILE A 29 -11.25 -19.13 4.59
CA ILE A 29 -9.80 -19.31 4.62
C ILE A 29 -9.49 -20.66 3.98
N VAL A 30 -8.61 -20.66 2.96
CA VAL A 30 -8.30 -21.84 2.13
C VAL A 30 -6.88 -22.36 2.29
N THR A 31 -6.03 -21.62 3.04
CA THR A 31 -4.65 -22.01 3.32
C THR A 31 -4.43 -22.20 4.83
N PRO A 32 -3.49 -23.04 5.24
CA PRO A 32 -3.04 -23.05 6.62
C PRO A 32 -2.49 -21.70 7.04
N LYS A 33 -2.61 -21.37 8.33
CA LYS A 33 -1.97 -20.20 8.92
C LYS A 33 -0.47 -20.32 8.79
N VAL A 34 0.18 -19.33 8.20
CA VAL A 34 1.63 -19.19 8.20
C VAL A 34 2.00 -18.27 9.36
N PRO A 35 2.82 -18.70 10.32
CA PRO A 35 3.33 -17.83 11.38
C PRO A 35 4.10 -16.68 10.74
N HIS A 36 3.64 -15.45 10.93
CA HIS A 36 4.29 -14.29 10.36
C HIS A 36 3.96 -13.04 11.17
N GLY A 37 4.89 -12.61 11.97
CA GLY A 37 4.76 -11.47 12.86
C GLY A 37 4.23 -11.84 14.26
N GLU A 38 4.69 -11.08 15.22
CA GLU A 38 4.34 -11.18 16.63
C GLU A 38 3.76 -9.83 17.07
N TYR A 39 2.75 -9.88 17.93
CA TYR A 39 2.24 -8.70 18.60
C TYR A 39 2.87 -8.63 19.98
N GLY A 40 3.51 -7.51 20.31
CA GLY A 40 4.13 -7.27 21.60
C GLY A 40 3.54 -6.05 22.30
N MET A 41 3.43 -6.11 23.62
CA MET A 41 3.16 -4.94 24.43
C MET A 41 4.48 -4.26 24.80
N ALA A 42 4.59 -2.95 24.58
CA ALA A 42 5.80 -2.20 24.83
C ALA A 42 5.60 -1.24 26.00
N VAL A 43 6.62 -1.12 26.83
CA VAL A 43 6.74 -0.10 27.86
C VAL A 43 7.97 0.77 27.58
N ASN A 44 8.09 1.93 28.23
CA ASN A 44 9.26 2.77 28.09
C ASN A 44 10.53 2.01 28.51
N LYS A 45 11.56 2.07 27.67
CA LYS A 45 12.84 1.37 27.90
C LYS A 45 13.44 1.80 29.23
N GLY A 46 13.71 0.82 30.09
CA GLY A 46 14.25 1.06 31.45
C GLY A 46 13.26 1.56 32.48
N MET A 47 11.94 1.64 32.14
CA MET A 47 10.87 2.06 33.05
C MET A 47 9.74 1.04 33.05
N ASN A 48 8.94 1.03 34.14
CA ASN A 48 7.74 0.21 34.26
C ASN A 48 7.96 -1.33 34.07
N ALA A 49 9.10 -1.85 34.54
CA ALA A 49 9.38 -3.28 34.48
C ALA A 49 8.32 -4.12 35.22
N ASP A 50 7.86 -3.62 36.39
CA ASP A 50 6.82 -4.25 37.19
C ASP A 50 5.47 -4.32 36.44
N LEU A 51 5.14 -3.29 35.68
CA LEU A 51 3.94 -3.26 34.84
C LEU A 51 4.04 -4.32 33.74
N LEU A 52 5.19 -4.44 33.08
CA LEU A 52 5.43 -5.44 32.04
C LEU A 52 5.33 -6.85 32.62
N ALA A 53 5.91 -7.07 33.79
CA ALA A 53 5.81 -8.36 34.50
C ALA A 53 4.36 -8.70 34.86
N ALA A 54 3.60 -7.71 35.37
CA ALA A 54 2.18 -7.89 35.70
C ALA A 54 1.32 -8.20 34.47
N ILE A 55 1.59 -7.55 33.33
CA ILE A 55 0.90 -7.81 32.05
C ILE A 55 1.18 -9.23 31.58
N ASN A 56 2.44 -9.67 31.59
CA ASN A 56 2.83 -11.02 31.18
C ASN A 56 2.23 -12.09 32.10
N ASP A 57 2.26 -11.89 33.41
CA ASP A 57 1.65 -12.79 34.39
C ASP A 57 0.12 -12.87 34.21
N GLY A 58 -0.54 -11.73 34.00
CA GLY A 58 -1.97 -11.66 33.69
C GLY A 58 -2.33 -12.43 32.43
N LEU A 59 -1.57 -12.24 31.35
CA LEU A 59 -1.77 -12.94 30.08
C LEU A 59 -1.58 -14.46 30.25
N ASN A 60 -0.56 -14.88 30.96
CA ASN A 60 -0.30 -16.29 31.28
C ASN A 60 -1.48 -16.92 32.05
N LYS A 61 -2.00 -16.22 33.06
CA LYS A 61 -3.18 -16.67 33.84
C LYS A 61 -4.43 -16.79 32.97
N MET A 62 -4.66 -15.83 32.09
CA MET A 62 -5.82 -15.85 31.17
C MET A 62 -5.70 -17.03 30.18
N ILE A 63 -4.51 -17.34 29.70
CA ILE A 63 -4.28 -18.47 28.80
C ILE A 63 -4.50 -19.79 29.55
N ALA A 64 -3.90 -19.94 30.74
CA ALA A 64 -4.01 -21.14 31.55
C ALA A 64 -5.47 -21.42 31.99
N SER A 65 -6.25 -20.40 32.28
CA SER A 65 -7.65 -20.52 32.66
C SER A 65 -8.61 -20.74 31.49
N GLY A 66 -8.14 -20.63 30.23
CA GLY A 66 -9.00 -20.66 29.04
C GLY A 66 -9.81 -19.39 28.79
N GLU A 67 -9.65 -18.37 29.63
CA GLU A 67 -10.37 -17.12 29.49
C GLU A 67 -9.95 -16.36 28.23
N TYR A 68 -8.68 -16.39 27.88
CA TYR A 68 -8.16 -15.86 26.63
C TYR A 68 -8.89 -16.42 25.42
N GLU A 69 -9.00 -17.78 25.35
CA GLU A 69 -9.73 -18.45 24.26
C GLU A 69 -11.20 -18.02 24.22
N ARG A 70 -11.84 -17.91 25.37
CA ARG A 70 -13.24 -17.51 25.49
C ARG A 70 -13.50 -16.09 24.96
N ILE A 71 -12.60 -15.15 25.28
CA ILE A 71 -12.70 -13.75 24.82
C ILE A 71 -12.45 -13.69 23.31
N VAL A 72 -11.39 -14.29 22.83
CA VAL A 72 -11.00 -14.27 21.42
C VAL A 72 -12.03 -14.98 20.53
N ALA A 73 -12.72 -16.01 21.06
CA ALA A 73 -13.76 -16.71 20.33
C ALA A 73 -14.93 -15.81 19.91
N GLN A 74 -15.18 -14.72 20.62
CA GLN A 74 -16.24 -13.76 20.26
C GLN A 74 -15.90 -13.01 18.96
N TYR A 75 -14.61 -12.88 18.63
CA TYR A 75 -14.14 -12.13 17.46
C TYR A 75 -13.69 -13.04 16.32
N LEU A 76 -12.94 -14.09 16.60
CA LEU A 76 -12.34 -14.97 15.60
C LEU A 76 -13.06 -16.29 15.39
N GLY A 77 -14.17 -16.49 16.12
CA GLY A 77 -14.85 -17.78 16.18
C GLY A 77 -14.06 -18.84 17.00
N LYS A 78 -14.69 -19.95 17.33
CA LYS A 78 -14.10 -20.99 18.20
C LYS A 78 -12.80 -21.56 17.64
N GLN A 79 -12.73 -21.82 16.33
CA GLN A 79 -11.56 -22.40 15.69
C GLN A 79 -10.39 -21.40 15.70
N GLY A 80 -10.61 -20.14 15.31
CA GLY A 80 -9.61 -19.10 15.30
C GLY A 80 -9.06 -18.80 16.69
N ALA A 81 -9.92 -18.79 17.72
CA ALA A 81 -9.51 -18.60 19.10
C ALA A 81 -8.59 -19.72 19.62
N LYS A 82 -8.93 -20.98 19.32
CA LYS A 82 -8.14 -22.14 19.71
C LYS A 82 -6.75 -22.13 19.05
N GLU A 83 -6.68 -21.79 17.79
CA GLU A 83 -5.40 -21.66 17.07
C GLU A 83 -4.55 -20.51 17.61
N GLN A 84 -5.18 -19.37 17.95
CA GLN A 84 -4.49 -18.23 18.52
C GLN A 84 -3.96 -18.53 19.93
N ALA A 85 -4.77 -19.15 20.80
CA ALA A 85 -4.35 -19.57 22.14
C ALA A 85 -3.18 -20.55 22.10
N LYS A 86 -3.21 -21.52 21.19
CA LYS A 86 -2.12 -22.47 20.99
C LYS A 86 -0.82 -21.80 20.52
N SER A 87 -0.91 -20.83 19.62
CA SER A 87 0.24 -20.06 19.13
C SER A 87 0.92 -19.30 20.26
N ILE A 88 0.15 -18.59 21.09
CA ILE A 88 0.67 -17.80 22.22
C ILE A 88 1.25 -18.73 23.31
N SER A 89 0.57 -19.83 23.64
CA SER A 89 1.07 -20.79 24.62
C SER A 89 2.44 -21.38 24.22
N GLY A 90 2.67 -21.62 22.93
CA GLY A 90 3.96 -22.03 22.41
C GLY A 90 5.07 -20.98 22.60
N MET A 91 4.74 -19.70 22.41
CA MET A 91 5.69 -18.58 22.58
C MET A 91 6.07 -18.35 24.06
N ILE A 92 5.14 -18.55 24.98
CA ILE A 92 5.38 -18.33 26.42
C ILE A 92 6.28 -19.41 27.03
N THR A 93 6.18 -20.64 26.54
CA THR A 93 7.06 -21.74 27.00
C THR A 93 8.47 -21.60 26.46
N ASP A 94 8.68 -20.89 25.36
CA ASP A 94 9.99 -20.66 24.75
C ASP A 94 10.73 -19.43 25.31
N ASN A 95 10.04 -18.56 26.05
CA ASN A 95 10.61 -17.36 26.67
C ASN A 95 11.44 -17.61 27.95
N GLY A 96 11.94 -18.85 28.13
CA GLY A 96 12.84 -19.19 29.25
C GLY A 96 14.26 -18.63 29.07
N ASP A 97 14.74 -18.36 27.87
CA ASP A 97 16.12 -17.87 27.66
C ASP A 97 16.41 -17.23 26.30
N ASP A 98 15.40 -17.05 25.47
CA ASP A 98 15.53 -16.26 24.25
C ASP A 98 15.03 -14.83 24.50
N SER A 99 15.80 -14.02 25.23
CA SER A 99 16.13 -12.72 24.65
C SER A 99 16.55 -13.06 23.23
N ALA A 100 15.59 -13.01 22.29
CA ALA A 100 15.90 -13.02 20.88
C ALA A 100 17.12 -12.13 20.76
N GLU A 101 18.28 -12.69 20.49
CA GLU A 101 19.33 -12.00 19.82
C GLU A 101 18.66 -11.48 18.53
N GLN A 102 17.91 -10.41 18.67
CA GLN A 102 17.87 -9.44 17.62
C GLN A 102 19.35 -9.17 17.39
N GLN A 103 19.92 -9.98 16.51
CA GLN A 103 21.22 -9.71 15.96
C GLN A 103 21.19 -8.22 15.77
N LYS A 104 21.93 -7.49 16.62
CA LYS A 104 22.15 -6.06 16.44
C LYS A 104 22.90 -5.96 15.13
N VAL A 105 22.15 -6.13 14.05
CA VAL A 105 22.66 -5.94 12.70
C VAL A 105 23.05 -4.48 12.73
N GLY A 106 24.33 -4.20 12.87
CA GLY A 106 24.84 -2.84 12.92
C GLY A 106 24.33 -2.11 11.67
N PHE A 107 24.30 -0.79 11.70
CA PHE A 107 23.81 0.03 10.59
C PHE A 107 24.28 -0.45 9.22
N LEU A 108 25.58 -0.79 9.10
CA LEU A 108 26.16 -1.34 7.87
C LEU A 108 25.56 -2.70 7.46
N GLY A 109 25.21 -3.54 8.43
CA GLY A 109 24.56 -4.83 8.18
C GLY A 109 23.13 -4.63 7.66
N LEU A 110 22.36 -3.71 8.25
CA LEU A 110 21.02 -3.34 7.78
C LEU A 110 21.06 -2.78 6.36
N VAL A 111 22.01 -1.89 6.09
CA VAL A 111 22.21 -1.34 4.73
C VAL A 111 22.51 -2.45 3.73
N LYS A 112 23.44 -3.37 4.06
CA LYS A 112 23.78 -4.50 3.19
C LYS A 112 22.60 -5.43 2.93
N GLN A 113 21.79 -5.71 3.96
CA GLN A 113 20.61 -6.56 3.86
C GLN A 113 19.50 -5.90 3.03
N SER A 114 19.33 -4.58 3.16
CA SER A 114 18.31 -3.80 2.43
C SER A 114 18.72 -3.41 1.01
N MET A 115 20.02 -3.45 0.69
CA MET A 115 20.57 -3.00 -0.58
C MET A 115 19.89 -3.60 -1.82
N PRO A 116 19.62 -4.92 -1.89
CA PRO A 116 18.93 -5.50 -3.06
C PRO A 116 17.53 -4.94 -3.25
N ALA A 117 16.78 -4.73 -2.17
CA ALA A 117 15.45 -4.12 -2.22
C ALA A 117 15.51 -2.66 -2.64
N LEU A 118 16.47 -1.90 -2.11
CA LEU A 118 16.69 -0.49 -2.48
C LEU A 118 17.07 -0.34 -3.96
N LEU A 119 17.97 -1.18 -4.47
CA LEU A 119 18.36 -1.18 -5.88
C LEU A 119 17.20 -1.54 -6.79
N THR A 120 16.39 -2.52 -6.40
CA THR A 120 15.17 -2.90 -7.14
C THR A 120 14.17 -1.74 -7.14
N GLY A 121 13.93 -1.11 -6.00
CA GLY A 121 13.08 0.07 -5.88
C GLY A 121 13.57 1.23 -6.74
N LEU A 122 14.87 1.53 -6.68
CA LEU A 122 15.50 2.58 -7.50
C LEU A 122 15.32 2.30 -9.01
N ARG A 123 15.62 1.08 -9.45
CA ARG A 123 15.41 0.66 -10.84
C ARG A 123 13.96 0.88 -11.27
N ASN A 124 13.01 0.41 -10.48
CA ASN A 124 11.59 0.54 -10.79
C ASN A 124 11.15 2.01 -10.87
N THR A 125 11.62 2.83 -9.94
CA THR A 125 11.37 4.28 -9.94
C THR A 125 11.92 4.93 -11.21
N LEU A 126 13.16 4.64 -11.58
CA LEU A 126 13.77 5.18 -12.78
C LEU A 126 13.01 4.75 -14.05
N LEU A 127 12.63 3.47 -14.16
CA LEU A 127 11.90 2.96 -15.31
C LEU A 127 10.55 3.64 -15.48
N ILE A 128 9.74 3.72 -14.41
CA ILE A 128 8.42 4.35 -14.50
C ILE A 128 8.53 5.85 -14.76
N THR A 129 9.51 6.52 -14.15
CA THR A 129 9.72 7.96 -14.34
C THR A 129 10.13 8.27 -15.78
N LEU A 130 11.11 7.55 -16.33
CA LEU A 130 11.56 7.77 -17.72
C LEU A 130 10.46 7.48 -18.73
N LEU A 131 9.74 6.37 -18.55
CA LEU A 131 8.61 6.04 -19.43
C LEU A 131 7.51 7.10 -19.36
N SER A 132 7.10 7.48 -18.15
CA SER A 132 6.05 8.47 -17.96
C SER A 132 6.47 9.84 -18.45
N PHE A 133 7.75 10.22 -18.27
CA PHE A 133 8.29 11.49 -18.75
C PHE A 133 8.31 11.56 -20.27
N ALA A 134 8.72 10.48 -20.95
CA ALA A 134 8.69 10.42 -22.42
C ALA A 134 7.26 10.63 -22.95
N ILE A 135 6.27 9.96 -22.37
CA ILE A 135 4.86 10.15 -22.72
C ILE A 135 4.40 11.57 -22.41
N ALA A 136 4.78 12.09 -21.22
CA ALA A 136 4.44 13.44 -20.79
C ALA A 136 5.00 14.52 -21.72
N LEU A 137 6.21 14.35 -22.26
CA LEU A 137 6.80 15.24 -23.25
C LEU A 137 5.94 15.32 -24.52
N VAL A 138 5.55 14.16 -25.06
CA VAL A 138 4.69 14.10 -26.25
C VAL A 138 3.36 14.80 -25.99
N LEU A 139 2.71 14.49 -24.87
CA LEU A 139 1.44 15.10 -24.48
C LEU A 139 1.59 16.61 -24.24
N GLY A 140 2.68 16.99 -23.53
CA GLY A 140 2.95 18.38 -23.19
C GLY A 140 3.16 19.24 -24.44
N VAL A 141 3.95 18.76 -25.41
CA VAL A 141 4.15 19.45 -26.67
C VAL A 141 2.84 19.52 -27.47
N ALA A 142 2.13 18.38 -27.62
CA ALA A 142 0.89 18.32 -28.37
C ALA A 142 -0.16 19.29 -27.81
N PHE A 143 -0.49 19.18 -26.53
CA PHE A 143 -1.50 20.03 -25.90
C PHE A 143 -1.02 21.49 -25.71
N GLY A 144 0.28 21.73 -25.53
CA GLY A 144 0.84 23.07 -25.50
C GLY A 144 0.68 23.80 -26.83
N LEU A 145 0.98 23.14 -27.94
CA LEU A 145 0.76 23.67 -29.29
C LEU A 145 -0.73 23.83 -29.63
N MET A 146 -1.55 22.85 -29.25
CA MET A 146 -3.01 22.96 -29.41
C MET A 146 -3.56 24.19 -28.69
N LYS A 147 -3.02 24.52 -27.51
CA LYS A 147 -3.49 25.65 -26.70
C LYS A 147 -3.16 27.01 -27.32
N VAL A 148 -2.11 27.14 -28.11
CA VAL A 148 -1.72 28.35 -28.82
C VAL A 148 -2.25 28.39 -30.28
N SER A 149 -2.94 27.34 -30.69
CA SER A 149 -3.54 27.26 -32.04
C SER A 149 -4.68 28.28 -32.23
N GLU A 150 -4.83 28.77 -33.45
CA GLU A 150 -5.99 29.60 -33.86
C GLU A 150 -7.32 28.83 -33.83
N SER A 151 -7.28 27.50 -33.85
CA SER A 151 -8.45 26.63 -33.74
C SER A 151 -9.03 26.66 -32.33
N LYS A 152 -10.23 27.28 -32.20
CA LYS A 152 -10.97 27.37 -30.92
C LYS A 152 -11.28 25.99 -30.34
N ILE A 153 -11.49 24.99 -31.20
CA ILE A 153 -11.76 23.59 -30.78
C ILE A 153 -10.50 22.99 -30.17
N ALA A 154 -9.35 23.09 -30.84
CA ALA A 154 -8.09 22.56 -30.35
C ALA A 154 -7.68 23.25 -29.03
N ALA A 155 -7.76 24.57 -28.98
CA ALA A 155 -7.46 25.31 -27.76
C ALA A 155 -8.45 24.99 -26.62
N GLY A 156 -9.72 24.77 -26.92
CA GLY A 156 -10.73 24.34 -25.95
C GLY A 156 -10.42 22.96 -25.34
N LEU A 157 -10.10 21.96 -26.16
CA LEU A 157 -9.72 20.62 -25.70
C LEU A 157 -8.46 20.66 -24.83
N ALA A 158 -7.44 21.41 -25.26
CA ALA A 158 -6.23 21.58 -24.47
C ALA A 158 -6.51 22.25 -23.11
N ASN A 159 -7.35 23.26 -23.07
CA ASN A 159 -7.73 23.93 -21.82
C ASN A 159 -8.45 22.98 -20.85
N VAL A 160 -9.39 22.17 -21.34
CA VAL A 160 -10.09 21.16 -20.51
C VAL A 160 -9.11 20.16 -19.95
N TYR A 161 -8.24 19.58 -20.80
CA TYR A 161 -7.22 18.63 -20.35
C TYR A 161 -6.34 19.24 -19.25
N ILE A 162 -5.78 20.40 -19.50
CA ILE A 162 -4.88 21.08 -18.56
C ILE A 162 -5.60 21.43 -17.26
N ALA A 163 -6.81 21.97 -17.33
CA ALA A 163 -7.58 22.35 -16.15
C ALA A 163 -7.91 21.12 -15.26
N VAL A 164 -8.34 20.04 -15.88
CA VAL A 164 -8.71 18.79 -15.18
C VAL A 164 -7.52 18.16 -14.49
N PHE A 165 -6.39 17.96 -15.20
CA PHE A 165 -5.24 17.27 -14.63
C PHE A 165 -4.43 18.12 -13.65
N ARG A 166 -4.35 19.44 -13.84
CA ARG A 166 -3.69 20.34 -12.88
C ARG A 166 -4.59 20.76 -11.73
N GLY A 167 -5.90 20.79 -11.93
CA GLY A 167 -6.87 21.13 -10.89
C GLY A 167 -7.17 19.99 -9.90
N THR A 168 -6.75 18.77 -10.21
CA THR A 168 -7.00 17.60 -9.37
C THR A 168 -5.69 17.06 -8.79
N PRO A 169 -5.61 16.78 -7.46
CA PRO A 169 -4.42 16.20 -6.86
C PRO A 169 -4.03 14.89 -7.54
N ILE A 170 -2.73 14.70 -7.80
CA ILE A 170 -2.20 13.51 -8.49
C ILE A 170 -2.61 12.18 -7.82
N LEU A 171 -2.75 12.17 -6.49
CA LEU A 171 -3.17 11.00 -5.73
C LEU A 171 -4.59 10.55 -6.10
N VAL A 172 -5.48 11.49 -6.40
CA VAL A 172 -6.85 11.18 -6.87
C VAL A 172 -6.81 10.47 -8.21
N TRP A 173 -5.94 10.91 -9.13
CA TRP A 173 -5.74 10.22 -10.41
C TRP A 173 -5.13 8.82 -10.24
N ALA A 174 -4.19 8.65 -9.31
CA ALA A 174 -3.63 7.34 -9.00
C ALA A 174 -4.72 6.36 -8.54
N PHE A 175 -5.58 6.77 -7.62
CA PHE A 175 -6.71 5.95 -7.17
C PHE A 175 -7.75 5.74 -8.28
N PHE A 176 -8.03 6.73 -9.09
CA PHE A 176 -8.96 6.60 -10.20
C PHE A 176 -8.48 5.57 -11.23
N PHE A 177 -7.22 5.63 -11.68
CA PHE A 177 -6.69 4.68 -12.65
C PHE A 177 -6.51 3.28 -12.07
N TYR A 178 -6.15 3.16 -10.79
CA TYR A 178 -5.89 1.85 -10.20
C TYR A 178 -7.15 1.17 -9.64
N PHE A 179 -8.11 1.91 -9.11
CA PHE A 179 -9.34 1.36 -8.52
C PHE A 179 -10.60 1.70 -9.30
N GLY A 180 -10.73 2.92 -9.80
CA GLY A 180 -11.92 3.41 -10.48
C GLY A 180 -12.08 2.81 -11.88
N VAL A 181 -11.03 2.90 -12.71
CA VAL A 181 -11.06 2.35 -14.08
C VAL A 181 -11.36 0.86 -14.11
N PRO A 182 -10.75 -0.01 -13.28
CA PRO A 182 -11.10 -1.43 -13.21
C PRO A 182 -12.58 -1.70 -12.98
N GLN A 183 -13.24 -0.89 -12.16
CA GLN A 183 -14.68 -1.03 -11.91
C GLN A 183 -15.53 -0.69 -13.14
N LEU A 184 -15.08 0.26 -13.95
CA LEU A 184 -15.80 0.67 -15.16
C LEU A 184 -15.63 -0.33 -16.31
N ILE A 185 -14.44 -0.91 -16.47
CA ILE A 185 -14.12 -1.80 -17.59
C ILE A 185 -14.27 -3.30 -17.25
N GLY A 186 -14.51 -3.63 -15.97
CA GLY A 186 -14.66 -5.02 -15.51
C GLY A 186 -13.36 -5.85 -15.44
N HIS A 187 -12.20 -5.23 -15.61
CA HIS A 187 -10.89 -5.89 -15.61
C HIS A 187 -9.88 -5.13 -14.75
N SER A 188 -8.94 -5.86 -14.12
CA SER A 188 -7.85 -5.26 -13.36
C SER A 188 -6.87 -4.51 -14.27
N VAL A 189 -6.45 -3.32 -13.86
CA VAL A 189 -5.39 -2.55 -14.53
C VAL A 189 -4.06 -2.86 -13.87
N ASN A 190 -3.04 -3.14 -14.69
CA ASN A 190 -1.69 -3.36 -14.18
C ASN A 190 -1.17 -2.10 -13.49
N ILE A 191 -0.52 -2.27 -12.33
CA ILE A 191 -0.02 -1.15 -11.51
C ILE A 191 0.96 -0.24 -12.28
N TRP A 192 1.77 -0.80 -13.18
CA TRP A 192 2.68 -0.03 -14.02
C TRP A 192 1.93 0.86 -15.01
N VAL A 193 0.84 0.34 -15.59
CA VAL A 193 -0.01 1.09 -16.51
C VAL A 193 -0.74 2.21 -15.76
N ALA A 194 -1.35 1.91 -14.62
CA ALA A 194 -2.03 2.92 -13.80
C ALA A 194 -1.06 4.03 -13.35
N GLY A 195 0.14 3.65 -12.90
CA GLY A 195 1.19 4.59 -12.51
C GLY A 195 1.68 5.44 -13.68
N ALA A 196 1.96 4.81 -14.83
CA ALA A 196 2.41 5.52 -16.02
C ALA A 196 1.36 6.51 -16.53
N LEU A 197 0.08 6.13 -16.57
CA LEU A 197 -1.03 7.02 -16.93
C LEU A 197 -1.14 8.20 -15.96
N THR A 198 -1.09 7.92 -14.66
CA THR A 198 -1.16 8.95 -13.63
C THR A 198 -0.06 9.99 -13.81
N LEU A 199 1.19 9.53 -13.88
CA LEU A 199 2.36 10.41 -13.97
C LEU A 199 2.42 11.14 -15.31
N SER A 200 2.17 10.45 -16.42
CA SER A 200 2.30 11.05 -17.76
C SER A 200 1.22 12.08 -18.04
N LEU A 201 -0.04 11.80 -17.71
CA LEU A 201 -1.13 12.75 -17.93
C LEU A 201 -1.01 13.97 -17.03
N ASN A 202 -0.65 13.78 -15.76
CA ASN A 202 -0.45 14.90 -14.85
C ASN A 202 0.74 15.76 -15.27
N SER A 203 1.92 15.17 -15.47
CA SER A 203 3.13 15.89 -15.87
C SER A 203 2.98 16.53 -17.27
N GLY A 204 2.31 15.86 -18.19
CA GLY A 204 2.01 16.39 -19.53
C GLY A 204 1.19 17.68 -19.48
N ALA A 205 0.24 17.80 -18.55
CA ALA A 205 -0.55 19.00 -18.37
C ALA A 205 0.29 20.19 -17.86
N TYR A 206 1.28 19.94 -17.00
CA TYR A 206 2.25 20.96 -16.59
C TYR A 206 3.20 21.35 -17.73
N LEU A 207 3.72 20.36 -18.46
CA LEU A 207 4.57 20.61 -19.62
C LEU A 207 3.86 21.40 -20.73
N ALA A 208 2.55 21.13 -20.94
CA ALA A 208 1.77 21.89 -21.91
C ALA A 208 1.75 23.41 -21.61
N GLU A 209 1.67 23.78 -20.34
CA GLU A 209 1.74 25.19 -19.95
C GLU A 209 3.15 25.78 -20.14
N ILE A 210 4.19 25.00 -19.90
CA ILE A 210 5.58 25.43 -20.17
C ILE A 210 5.76 25.66 -21.67
N VAL A 211 5.32 24.74 -22.51
CA VAL A 211 5.38 24.88 -23.97
C VAL A 211 4.60 26.11 -24.44
N ARG A 212 3.37 26.30 -23.94
CA ARG A 212 2.59 27.51 -24.23
C ARG A 212 3.35 28.77 -23.88
N GLY A 213 3.90 28.84 -22.65
CA GLY A 213 4.66 29.98 -22.19
C GLY A 213 5.90 30.25 -23.07
N ALA A 214 6.63 29.19 -23.44
CA ALA A 214 7.79 29.29 -24.30
C ALA A 214 7.44 29.81 -25.71
N VAL A 215 6.37 29.29 -26.32
CA VAL A 215 5.91 29.75 -27.65
C VAL A 215 5.50 31.23 -27.60
N GLN A 216 4.80 31.63 -26.54
CA GLN A 216 4.33 33.03 -26.40
C GLN A 216 5.43 34.04 -26.02
N SER A 217 6.60 33.56 -25.57
CA SER A 217 7.74 34.42 -25.24
C SER A 217 8.62 34.76 -26.46
N VAL A 218 8.42 34.09 -27.59
CA VAL A 218 9.14 34.39 -28.83
C VAL A 218 8.48 35.58 -29.49
N ASP A 219 9.25 36.67 -29.69
CA ASP A 219 8.78 37.83 -30.41
C ASP A 219 8.37 37.44 -31.85
N SER A 220 7.16 37.85 -32.22
CA SER A 220 6.74 37.77 -33.61
C SER A 220 7.52 38.83 -34.38
N GLY A 221 8.59 38.40 -35.05
CA GLY A 221 9.47 39.25 -35.86
C GLY A 221 8.74 40.04 -36.92
#